data_136cfc7948aed6c19ad60aa26fb28b48
#
_entry.id   136cfc7948aed6c19ad60aa26fb28b48
#
_cell.length_a   1.000
_cell.length_b   1.000
_cell.length_c   1.000
_cell.angle_alpha   90.00
_cell.angle_beta   90.00
_cell.angle_gamma   90.00
#
_symmetry.space_group_name_H-M   'P 1'
#
loop_
_entity.id
_entity.type
_entity.pdbx_description
1 polymer ?
#
loop_
_entity_poly.entity_id
_entity_poly.type
_entity_poly.pdbx_seq_one_letter_code
_entity_poly.pdbx_strand_id
1 'polypeptide(L)'
;MSRPWSAWLLAPGMALTAWAGSAADDWLAVTALDRGPQTQARSLEEARGVAAGHLDRQEKALRTFIAAHPQDEHAFEARLRLVRLLEIRGGFQGSEKARGEAAQILAALEKAATPEQRVEVEYAKVTRLMRGAQKAPGAAREQLLAAVRRFQAEHPGDRRVAGLLAEVATLFDGQPRIKTALLTDANALATEPGLKGRIADDLRRIDLLGTPIKLSFTSVQGKEVNVEEYRGRLVLVVFFADFSPPSTEALGRIQKAIAELPKGSVAALGVNLDAKREALDATMKAAGLTWPVAFDGKSWGGELVRSLGINALPTVWLLDKQGKLRSLNALEGTTDQARQLLNEK
;
A
#
# COMPACT_ATOMS: atom_id res chain seq x y z
N MET A 1 -26.19 73.56 -40.99
CA MET A 1 -25.03 73.52 -40.06
C MET A 1 -25.21 72.38 -39.15
N SER A 2 -24.63 71.21 -39.51
CA SER A 2 -24.73 70.02 -38.72
C SER A 2 -23.38 69.19 -38.93
N ARG A 3 -22.59 69.07 -37.90
CA ARG A 3 -21.37 68.29 -37.89
C ARG A 3 -21.71 66.79 -37.66
N PRO A 4 -21.08 65.82 -38.33
CA PRO A 4 -21.28 64.43 -38.07
C PRO A 4 -20.37 63.94 -36.94
N TRP A 5 -20.86 63.00 -36.19
CA TRP A 5 -20.21 62.33 -35.08
C TRP A 5 -19.15 61.31 -35.60
N SER A 6 -17.94 61.42 -35.09
CA SER A 6 -16.83 60.50 -35.36
C SER A 6 -17.03 59.22 -34.60
N ALA A 7 -17.07 58.09 -35.33
CA ALA A 7 -17.06 56.76 -34.78
C ALA A 7 -15.66 56.42 -34.22
N TRP A 8 -15.61 56.09 -32.94
CA TRP A 8 -14.42 55.47 -32.31
C TRP A 8 -14.43 53.99 -32.62
N LEU A 9 -13.52 53.57 -33.47
CA LEU A 9 -13.16 52.16 -33.66
C LEU A 9 -12.50 51.62 -32.38
N LEU A 10 -13.16 50.71 -31.69
CA LEU A 10 -12.61 49.88 -30.65
C LEU A 10 -11.58 48.96 -31.30
N ALA A 11 -10.33 49.13 -30.97
CA ALA A 11 -9.26 48.17 -31.28
C ALA A 11 -9.54 46.84 -30.55
N PRO A 12 -9.33 45.69 -31.21
CA PRO A 12 -9.48 44.40 -30.54
C PRO A 12 -8.41 44.28 -29.45
N GLY A 13 -8.85 43.97 -28.23
CA GLY A 13 -7.98 43.76 -27.08
C GLY A 13 -6.86 42.79 -27.40
N MET A 14 -5.63 43.24 -27.21
CA MET A 14 -4.47 42.39 -27.14
C MET A 14 -4.70 41.43 -25.97
N ALA A 15 -5.00 40.17 -26.31
CA ALA A 15 -4.86 39.10 -25.37
C ALA A 15 -3.41 39.10 -24.88
N LEU A 16 -3.20 39.30 -23.59
CA LEU A 16 -1.94 39.05 -22.91
C LEU A 16 -1.58 37.58 -23.14
N THR A 17 -0.85 37.28 -24.17
CA THR A 17 -0.15 36.00 -24.28
C THR A 17 0.90 35.99 -23.17
N ALA A 18 0.56 35.37 -22.04
CA ALA A 18 1.55 34.94 -21.08
C ALA A 18 2.60 34.20 -21.89
N TRP A 19 3.86 34.58 -21.76
CA TRP A 19 4.99 33.85 -22.34
C TRP A 19 4.98 32.43 -21.74
N ALA A 20 4.38 31.49 -22.45
CA ALA A 20 4.59 30.08 -22.20
C ALA A 20 6.03 29.80 -22.62
N GLY A 21 6.80 29.14 -21.77
CA GLY A 21 8.10 28.60 -22.13
C GLY A 21 7.98 27.65 -23.33
N SER A 22 9.09 27.18 -23.88
CA SER A 22 8.99 26.11 -24.86
C SER A 22 8.34 24.87 -24.21
N ALA A 23 7.64 24.06 -24.99
CA ALA A 23 7.03 22.83 -24.47
C ALA A 23 8.08 21.94 -23.78
N ALA A 24 9.32 21.91 -24.31
CA ALA A 24 10.43 21.18 -23.72
C ALA A 24 10.86 21.74 -22.34
N ASP A 25 10.94 23.07 -22.19
CA ASP A 25 11.30 23.68 -20.91
C ASP A 25 10.21 23.46 -19.85
N ASP A 26 8.95 23.62 -20.23
CA ASP A 26 7.80 23.39 -19.34
C ASP A 26 7.70 21.90 -18.94
N TRP A 27 8.01 20.98 -19.86
CA TRP A 27 8.07 19.55 -19.56
C TRP A 27 9.22 19.20 -18.60
N LEU A 28 10.40 19.81 -18.81
CA LEU A 28 11.53 19.67 -17.88
C LEU A 28 11.15 20.17 -16.47
N ALA A 29 10.40 21.27 -16.37
CA ALA A 29 9.90 21.76 -15.08
C ALA A 29 8.93 20.75 -14.40
N VAL A 30 8.07 20.07 -15.17
CA VAL A 30 7.20 19.00 -14.67
C VAL A 30 8.05 17.83 -14.16
N THR A 31 8.99 17.33 -14.96
CA THR A 31 9.79 16.13 -14.62
C THR A 31 10.81 16.39 -13.50
N ALA A 32 11.27 17.64 -13.33
CA ALA A 32 12.13 18.00 -12.21
C ALA A 32 11.46 17.75 -10.84
N LEU A 33 10.13 17.81 -10.77
CA LEU A 33 9.38 17.54 -9.56
C LEU A 33 9.28 16.03 -9.23
N ASP A 34 9.67 15.14 -10.13
CA ASP A 34 9.69 13.69 -9.88
C ASP A 34 10.73 13.28 -8.83
N ARG A 35 11.73 14.14 -8.58
CA ARG A 35 12.74 13.93 -7.54
C ARG A 35 12.19 13.97 -6.12
N GLY A 36 10.91 14.31 -5.98
CA GLY A 36 10.24 14.43 -4.68
C GLY A 36 10.61 15.71 -3.92
N PRO A 37 10.07 15.89 -2.71
CA PRO A 37 10.38 17.04 -1.88
C PRO A 37 11.83 16.97 -1.40
N GLN A 38 12.57 18.07 -1.51
CA GLN A 38 13.98 18.18 -1.10
C GLN A 38 14.13 18.56 0.39
N THR A 39 13.02 18.86 1.07
CA THR A 39 13.00 19.26 2.46
C THR A 39 12.89 18.01 3.34
N GLN A 40 13.83 17.84 4.28
CA GLN A 40 13.74 16.81 5.31
C GLN A 40 12.77 17.26 6.41
N ALA A 41 11.78 16.44 6.69
CA ALA A 41 10.82 16.68 7.76
C ALA A 41 11.35 16.12 9.09
N ARG A 42 11.10 16.84 10.19
CA ARG A 42 11.51 16.49 11.56
C ARG A 42 10.38 15.85 12.36
N SER A 43 9.15 15.90 11.85
CA SER A 43 7.98 15.31 12.46
C SER A 43 7.03 14.75 11.40
N LEU A 44 6.09 13.89 11.82
CA LEU A 44 5.05 13.35 10.93
C LEU A 44 4.14 14.45 10.37
N GLU A 45 3.84 15.47 11.17
CA GLU A 45 3.02 16.61 10.75
C GLU A 45 3.75 17.44 9.69
N GLU A 46 5.04 17.75 9.93
CA GLU A 46 5.88 18.44 8.96
C GLU A 46 6.02 17.63 7.67
N ALA A 47 6.20 16.31 7.74
CA ALA A 47 6.26 15.43 6.58
C ALA A 47 4.97 15.49 5.75
N ARG A 48 3.81 15.52 6.40
CA ARG A 48 2.52 15.69 5.73
C ARG A 48 2.41 17.04 5.03
N GLY A 49 2.84 18.13 5.69
CA GLY A 49 2.87 19.47 5.09
C GLY A 49 3.79 19.56 3.88
N VAL A 50 5.00 19.02 3.98
CA VAL A 50 5.98 18.95 2.89
C VAL A 50 5.44 18.15 1.70
N ALA A 51 4.82 17.00 1.97
CA ALA A 51 4.20 16.17 0.94
C ALA A 51 3.03 16.90 0.24
N ALA A 52 2.14 17.54 1.01
CA ALA A 52 1.03 18.29 0.47
C ALA A 52 1.49 19.45 -0.43
N GLY A 53 2.46 20.25 0.04
CA GLY A 53 3.03 21.34 -0.76
C GLY A 53 3.77 20.87 -2.01
N HIS A 54 4.36 19.67 -1.98
CA HIS A 54 4.97 19.06 -3.16
C HIS A 54 3.90 18.66 -4.18
N LEU A 55 2.81 18.02 -3.76
CA LEU A 55 1.67 17.68 -4.62
C LEU A 55 1.03 18.92 -5.25
N ASP A 56 0.96 20.06 -4.51
CA ASP A 56 0.44 21.33 -5.06
C ASP A 56 1.30 21.86 -6.20
N ARG A 57 2.64 21.79 -6.05
CA ARG A 57 3.57 22.20 -7.11
C ARG A 57 3.48 21.31 -8.33
N GLN A 58 3.41 19.99 -8.15
CA GLN A 58 3.25 19.03 -9.24
C GLN A 58 1.94 19.26 -10.00
N GLU A 59 0.83 19.46 -9.28
CA GLU A 59 -0.46 19.71 -9.91
C GLU A 59 -0.45 20.99 -10.73
N LYS A 60 0.09 22.07 -10.16
CA LYS A 60 0.20 23.35 -10.86
C LYS A 60 1.02 23.22 -12.15
N ALA A 61 2.18 22.56 -12.08
CA ALA A 61 3.05 22.37 -13.24
C ALA A 61 2.36 21.54 -14.34
N LEU A 62 1.71 20.43 -13.97
CA LEU A 62 0.97 19.58 -14.91
C LEU A 62 -0.19 20.33 -15.57
N ARG A 63 -0.99 21.06 -14.80
CA ARG A 63 -2.13 21.85 -15.34
C ARG A 63 -1.63 22.95 -16.26
N THR A 64 -0.56 23.65 -15.90
CA THR A 64 0.03 24.68 -16.74
C THR A 64 0.51 24.10 -18.07
N PHE A 65 1.24 22.99 -18.01
CA PHE A 65 1.73 22.28 -19.21
C PHE A 65 0.57 21.83 -20.13
N ILE A 66 -0.44 21.17 -19.58
CA ILE A 66 -1.60 20.68 -20.33
C ILE A 66 -2.37 21.82 -20.99
N ALA A 67 -2.48 22.98 -20.34
CA ALA A 67 -3.20 24.14 -20.86
C ALA A 67 -2.42 24.86 -21.96
N ALA A 68 -1.08 25.00 -21.79
CA ALA A 68 -0.21 25.68 -22.74
C ALA A 68 0.10 24.81 -23.98
N HIS A 69 0.21 23.50 -23.79
CA HIS A 69 0.70 22.55 -24.81
C HIS A 69 -0.28 21.36 -25.02
N PRO A 70 -1.55 21.59 -25.36
CA PRO A 70 -2.57 20.53 -25.36
C PRO A 70 -2.37 19.45 -26.44
N GLN A 71 -1.56 19.74 -27.46
CA GLN A 71 -1.25 18.86 -28.59
C GLN A 71 0.20 18.36 -28.59
N ASP A 72 0.99 18.68 -27.56
CA ASP A 72 2.35 18.20 -27.41
C ASP A 72 2.40 16.68 -27.24
N GLU A 73 3.48 16.04 -27.64
CA GLU A 73 3.68 14.59 -27.49
C GLU A 73 3.58 14.11 -26.03
N HIS A 74 3.96 14.96 -25.06
CA HIS A 74 3.85 14.67 -23.63
C HIS A 74 2.49 14.99 -23.02
N ALA A 75 1.54 15.59 -23.79
CA ALA A 75 0.25 16.00 -23.27
C ALA A 75 -0.61 14.81 -22.77
N PHE A 76 -0.47 13.64 -23.40
CA PHE A 76 -1.11 12.42 -22.93
C PHE A 76 -0.50 11.97 -21.59
N GLU A 77 0.82 11.90 -21.50
CA GLU A 77 1.53 11.54 -20.27
C GLU A 77 1.23 12.51 -19.13
N ALA A 78 1.23 13.82 -19.42
CA ALA A 78 0.91 14.84 -18.43
C ALA A 78 -0.50 14.64 -17.82
N ARG A 79 -1.50 14.30 -18.65
CA ARG A 79 -2.85 13.99 -18.17
C ARG A 79 -2.89 12.72 -17.32
N LEU A 80 -2.16 11.65 -17.69
CA LEU A 80 -2.05 10.44 -16.86
C LEU A 80 -1.36 10.71 -15.51
N ARG A 81 -0.31 11.53 -15.51
CA ARG A 81 0.36 11.97 -14.28
C ARG A 81 -0.59 12.78 -13.39
N LEU A 82 -1.41 13.65 -13.99
CA LEU A 82 -2.43 14.40 -13.25
C LEU A 82 -3.50 13.47 -12.65
N VAL A 83 -3.97 12.46 -13.40
CA VAL A 83 -4.88 11.43 -12.86
C VAL A 83 -4.27 10.77 -11.63
N ARG A 84 -3.03 10.31 -11.71
CA ARG A 84 -2.32 9.66 -10.59
C ARG A 84 -2.20 10.58 -9.37
N LEU A 85 -1.85 11.83 -9.59
CA LEU A 85 -1.73 12.84 -8.54
C LEU A 85 -3.08 13.10 -7.86
N LEU A 86 -4.15 13.28 -8.62
CA LEU A 86 -5.49 13.50 -8.11
C LEU A 86 -6.01 12.30 -7.32
N GLU A 87 -5.69 11.07 -7.72
CA GLU A 87 -5.99 9.86 -6.97
C GLU A 87 -5.22 9.81 -5.64
N ILE A 88 -3.93 10.23 -5.61
CA ILE A 88 -3.15 10.36 -4.38
C ILE A 88 -3.81 11.38 -3.44
N ARG A 89 -4.21 12.54 -3.93
CA ARG A 89 -4.94 13.55 -3.15
C ARG A 89 -6.27 13.01 -2.62
N GLY A 90 -7.03 12.32 -3.46
CA GLY A 90 -8.26 11.66 -3.06
C GLY A 90 -8.06 10.65 -1.93
N GLY A 91 -6.91 9.96 -1.91
CA GLY A 91 -6.52 9.03 -0.85
C GLY A 91 -6.03 9.72 0.42
N PHE A 92 -5.06 10.62 0.27
CA PHE A 92 -4.32 11.26 1.35
C PHE A 92 -5.13 12.37 2.06
N GLN A 93 -5.88 13.19 1.29
CA GLN A 93 -6.66 14.33 1.81
C GLN A 93 -8.16 14.05 1.87
N GLY A 94 -8.64 12.87 1.46
CA GLY A 94 -10.06 12.55 1.43
C GLY A 94 -10.86 13.32 0.36
N SER A 95 -10.21 13.91 -0.64
CA SER A 95 -10.86 14.78 -1.62
C SER A 95 -11.70 14.01 -2.64
N GLU A 96 -13.01 13.96 -2.45
CA GLU A 96 -13.95 13.39 -3.44
C GLU A 96 -13.92 14.15 -4.77
N LYS A 97 -13.72 15.48 -4.72
CA LYS A 97 -13.58 16.31 -5.93
C LYS A 97 -12.39 15.84 -6.78
N ALA A 98 -11.24 15.60 -6.15
CA ALA A 98 -10.05 15.12 -6.86
C ALA A 98 -10.29 13.73 -7.48
N ARG A 99 -10.95 12.81 -6.76
CA ARG A 99 -11.33 11.48 -7.29
C ARG A 99 -12.28 11.57 -8.48
N GLY A 100 -13.28 12.48 -8.41
CA GLY A 100 -14.21 12.71 -9.50
C GLY A 100 -13.53 13.27 -10.75
N GLU A 101 -12.64 14.25 -10.58
CA GLU A 101 -11.88 14.85 -11.68
C GLU A 101 -10.92 13.82 -12.32
N ALA A 102 -10.20 13.02 -11.51
CA ALA A 102 -9.36 11.93 -12.02
C ALA A 102 -10.16 10.95 -12.89
N ALA A 103 -11.38 10.62 -12.47
CA ALA A 103 -12.28 9.76 -13.24
C ALA A 103 -12.64 10.35 -14.60
N GLN A 104 -12.97 11.64 -14.63
CA GLN A 104 -13.35 12.34 -15.87
C GLN A 104 -12.18 12.43 -16.85
N ILE A 105 -10.97 12.78 -16.35
CA ILE A 105 -9.78 12.83 -17.19
C ILE A 105 -9.46 11.43 -17.75
N LEU A 106 -9.51 10.40 -16.92
CA LEU A 106 -9.22 9.03 -17.35
C LEU A 106 -10.23 8.53 -18.40
N ALA A 107 -11.51 8.83 -18.24
CA ALA A 107 -12.53 8.50 -19.23
C ALA A 107 -12.34 9.26 -20.56
N ALA A 108 -11.86 10.49 -20.52
CA ALA A 108 -11.53 11.26 -21.72
C ALA A 108 -10.29 10.66 -22.43
N LEU A 109 -9.27 10.29 -21.67
CA LEU A 109 -8.06 9.61 -22.21
C LEU A 109 -8.42 8.28 -22.85
N GLU A 110 -9.30 7.47 -22.24
CA GLU A 110 -9.74 6.19 -22.79
C GLU A 110 -10.38 6.33 -24.18
N LYS A 111 -11.18 7.39 -24.39
CA LYS A 111 -11.81 7.66 -25.68
C LYS A 111 -10.84 8.14 -26.76
N ALA A 112 -9.78 8.84 -26.35
CA ALA A 112 -8.83 9.47 -27.28
C ALA A 112 -7.53 8.69 -27.47
N ALA A 113 -7.28 7.64 -26.68
CA ALA A 113 -6.03 6.87 -26.67
C ALA A 113 -5.78 6.14 -27.99
N THR A 114 -4.55 6.25 -28.49
CA THR A 114 -4.06 5.36 -29.55
C THR A 114 -3.95 3.92 -29.03
N PRO A 115 -3.80 2.91 -29.91
CA PRO A 115 -3.58 1.53 -29.48
C PRO A 115 -2.41 1.39 -28.47
N GLU A 116 -1.31 2.11 -28.69
CA GLU A 116 -0.12 2.10 -27.84
C GLU A 116 -0.39 2.76 -26.48
N GLN A 117 -1.22 3.80 -26.46
CA GLN A 117 -1.59 4.52 -25.24
C GLN A 117 -2.63 3.77 -24.39
N ARG A 118 -3.40 2.85 -24.98
CA ARG A 118 -4.46 2.11 -24.28
C ARG A 118 -3.92 1.31 -23.11
N VAL A 119 -2.75 0.68 -23.24
CA VAL A 119 -2.13 -0.07 -22.13
C VAL A 119 -1.91 0.82 -20.89
N GLU A 120 -1.51 2.08 -21.09
CA GLU A 120 -1.30 3.02 -20.01
C GLU A 120 -2.62 3.42 -19.32
N VAL A 121 -3.68 3.63 -20.13
CA VAL A 121 -5.01 3.92 -19.58
C VAL A 121 -5.57 2.73 -18.80
N GLU A 122 -5.43 1.52 -19.30
CA GLU A 122 -5.90 0.30 -18.65
C GLU A 122 -5.11 0.04 -17.35
N TYR A 123 -3.81 0.22 -17.37
CA TYR A 123 -2.99 0.16 -16.16
C TYR A 123 -3.44 1.19 -15.11
N ALA A 124 -3.71 2.42 -15.53
CA ALA A 124 -4.22 3.47 -14.64
C ALA A 124 -5.59 3.10 -14.06
N LYS A 125 -6.48 2.48 -14.84
CA LYS A 125 -7.79 2.00 -14.38
C LYS A 125 -7.63 0.89 -13.32
N VAL A 126 -6.76 -0.08 -13.55
CA VAL A 126 -6.50 -1.16 -12.58
C VAL A 126 -5.91 -0.61 -11.29
N THR A 127 -4.92 0.28 -11.36
CA THR A 127 -4.33 0.89 -10.15
C THR A 127 -5.32 1.76 -9.38
N ARG A 128 -6.27 2.39 -10.06
CA ARG A 128 -7.37 3.11 -9.43
C ARG A 128 -8.32 2.18 -8.68
N LEU A 129 -8.73 1.07 -9.31
CA LEU A 129 -9.56 0.04 -8.67
C LEU A 129 -8.87 -0.54 -7.44
N MET A 130 -7.56 -0.76 -7.49
CA MET A 130 -6.77 -1.28 -6.38
C MET A 130 -6.84 -0.35 -5.15
N ARG A 131 -6.70 0.97 -5.33
CA ARG A 131 -6.85 1.94 -4.24
C ARG A 131 -8.25 1.94 -3.64
N GLY A 132 -9.29 1.75 -4.45
CA GLY A 132 -10.67 1.59 -3.99
C GLY A 132 -10.86 0.31 -3.18
N ALA A 133 -10.32 -0.80 -3.66
CA ALA A 133 -10.45 -2.12 -3.04
C ALA A 133 -9.70 -2.26 -1.70
N GLN A 134 -8.66 -1.45 -1.46
CA GLN A 134 -7.99 -1.36 -0.15
C GLN A 134 -8.92 -0.89 0.96
N LYS A 135 -9.88 -0.01 0.63
CA LYS A 135 -10.80 0.61 1.60
C LYS A 135 -12.16 -0.08 1.69
N ALA A 136 -12.54 -0.84 0.65
CA ALA A 136 -13.86 -1.46 0.53
C ALA A 136 -13.71 -2.93 0.10
N PRO A 137 -13.80 -3.88 1.04
CA PRO A 137 -13.81 -5.31 0.72
C PRO A 137 -15.09 -5.73 -0.02
N GLY A 138 -15.12 -6.94 -0.54
CA GLY A 138 -16.27 -7.49 -1.26
C GLY A 138 -16.25 -7.15 -2.75
N ALA A 139 -17.33 -6.60 -3.28
CA ALA A 139 -17.53 -6.36 -4.73
C ALA A 139 -16.38 -5.56 -5.39
N ALA A 140 -15.77 -4.61 -4.66
CA ALA A 140 -14.63 -3.85 -5.18
C ALA A 140 -13.39 -4.73 -5.41
N ARG A 141 -13.14 -5.72 -4.54
CA ARG A 141 -12.04 -6.69 -4.72
C ARG A 141 -12.31 -7.64 -5.88
N GLU A 142 -13.55 -8.05 -6.10
CA GLU A 142 -13.95 -8.88 -7.25
C GLU A 142 -13.78 -8.12 -8.56
N GLN A 143 -14.20 -6.86 -8.62
CA GLN A 143 -13.99 -6.00 -9.79
C GLN A 143 -12.49 -5.80 -10.08
N LEU A 144 -11.68 -5.59 -9.06
CA LEU A 144 -10.23 -5.48 -9.20
C LEU A 144 -9.62 -6.78 -9.73
N LEU A 145 -10.02 -7.94 -9.18
CA LEU A 145 -9.53 -9.25 -9.63
C LEU A 145 -9.85 -9.48 -11.11
N ALA A 146 -11.08 -9.17 -11.54
CA ALA A 146 -11.47 -9.27 -12.94
C ALA A 146 -10.65 -8.32 -13.82
N ALA A 147 -10.42 -7.09 -13.36
CA ALA A 147 -9.66 -6.09 -14.11
C ALA A 147 -8.17 -6.47 -14.27
N VAL A 148 -7.52 -6.95 -13.19
CA VAL A 148 -6.11 -7.36 -13.27
C VAL A 148 -5.94 -8.61 -14.12
N ARG A 149 -6.87 -9.57 -14.08
CA ARG A 149 -6.85 -10.75 -14.93
C ARG A 149 -7.01 -10.40 -16.40
N ARG A 150 -7.89 -9.47 -16.72
CA ARG A 150 -8.04 -8.95 -18.08
C ARG A 150 -6.76 -8.27 -18.56
N PHE A 151 -6.18 -7.37 -17.72
CA PHE A 151 -4.94 -6.69 -18.06
C PHE A 151 -3.79 -7.68 -18.33
N GLN A 152 -3.65 -8.72 -17.50
CA GLN A 152 -2.68 -9.80 -17.68
C GLN A 152 -2.89 -10.52 -19.03
N ALA A 153 -4.14 -10.83 -19.40
CA ALA A 153 -4.46 -11.55 -20.63
C ALA A 153 -4.24 -10.71 -21.88
N GLU A 154 -4.57 -9.42 -21.82
CA GLU A 154 -4.46 -8.49 -22.96
C GLU A 154 -3.03 -7.96 -23.13
N HIS A 155 -2.22 -7.90 -22.06
CA HIS A 155 -0.85 -7.37 -22.05
C HIS A 155 0.17 -8.31 -21.39
N PRO A 156 0.29 -9.57 -21.85
CA PRO A 156 1.13 -10.59 -21.17
C PRO A 156 2.63 -10.23 -21.17
N GLY A 157 3.09 -9.38 -22.08
CA GLY A 157 4.48 -8.90 -22.15
C GLY A 157 4.76 -7.61 -21.37
N ASP A 158 3.77 -7.01 -20.72
CA ASP A 158 4.01 -5.80 -19.93
C ASP A 158 4.74 -6.15 -18.61
N ARG A 159 5.93 -5.58 -18.44
CA ARG A 159 6.78 -5.85 -17.27
C ARG A 159 6.14 -5.52 -15.92
N ARG A 160 5.09 -4.71 -15.91
CA ARG A 160 4.37 -4.30 -14.68
C ARG A 160 3.40 -5.38 -14.19
N VAL A 161 3.00 -6.33 -15.05
CA VAL A 161 2.01 -7.37 -14.71
C VAL A 161 2.42 -8.16 -13.48
N ALA A 162 3.67 -8.60 -13.40
CA ALA A 162 4.16 -9.37 -12.24
C ALA A 162 4.02 -8.59 -10.92
N GLY A 163 4.46 -7.34 -10.89
CA GLY A 163 4.34 -6.46 -9.73
C GLY A 163 2.88 -6.19 -9.36
N LEU A 164 2.04 -5.94 -10.37
CA LEU A 164 0.61 -5.68 -10.18
C LEU A 164 -0.12 -6.88 -9.58
N LEU A 165 0.13 -8.09 -10.09
CA LEU A 165 -0.44 -9.33 -9.54
C LEU A 165 0.00 -9.57 -8.10
N ALA A 166 1.28 -9.35 -7.79
CA ALA A 166 1.81 -9.49 -6.43
C ALA A 166 1.19 -8.47 -5.48
N GLU A 167 1.00 -7.22 -5.90
CA GLU A 167 0.36 -6.18 -5.10
C GLU A 167 -1.12 -6.48 -4.86
N VAL A 168 -1.85 -6.88 -5.89
CA VAL A 168 -3.27 -7.28 -5.76
C VAL A 168 -3.42 -8.49 -4.85
N ALA A 169 -2.48 -9.44 -4.87
CA ALA A 169 -2.50 -10.62 -3.99
C ALA A 169 -2.53 -10.26 -2.50
N THR A 170 -1.95 -9.12 -2.09
CA THR A 170 -1.97 -8.66 -0.68
C THR A 170 -3.38 -8.35 -0.16
N LEU A 171 -4.33 -8.06 -1.05
CA LEU A 171 -5.71 -7.78 -0.68
C LEU A 171 -6.54 -9.06 -0.44
N PHE A 172 -5.98 -10.23 -0.72
CA PHE A 172 -6.66 -11.52 -0.64
C PHE A 172 -6.09 -12.44 0.46
N ASP A 173 -5.56 -11.88 1.53
CA ASP A 173 -5.00 -12.65 2.66
C ASP A 173 -6.01 -13.64 3.27
N GLY A 174 -7.29 -13.27 3.33
CA GLY A 174 -8.38 -14.16 3.77
C GLY A 174 -8.85 -15.18 2.72
N GLN A 175 -8.30 -15.17 1.51
CA GLN A 175 -8.66 -16.05 0.39
C GLN A 175 -7.42 -16.73 -0.21
N PRO A 176 -6.81 -17.70 0.50
CA PRO A 176 -5.49 -18.25 0.14
C PRO A 176 -5.44 -18.84 -1.27
N ARG A 177 -6.52 -19.44 -1.76
CA ARG A 177 -6.58 -19.96 -3.14
C ARG A 177 -6.39 -18.88 -4.20
N ILE A 178 -7.06 -17.72 -4.03
CA ILE A 178 -6.92 -16.59 -4.95
C ILE A 178 -5.52 -16.00 -4.84
N LYS A 179 -5.06 -15.77 -3.60
CA LYS A 179 -3.72 -15.24 -3.33
C LYS A 179 -2.63 -16.11 -3.94
N THR A 180 -2.68 -17.43 -3.73
CA THR A 180 -1.73 -18.38 -4.33
C THR A 180 -1.73 -18.29 -5.85
N ALA A 181 -2.91 -18.29 -6.50
CA ALA A 181 -3.00 -18.21 -7.95
C ALA A 181 -2.37 -16.90 -8.49
N LEU A 182 -2.64 -15.75 -7.86
CA LEU A 182 -2.06 -14.47 -8.25
C LEU A 182 -0.53 -14.47 -8.08
N LEU A 183 -0.03 -14.98 -6.96
CA LEU A 183 1.42 -15.05 -6.69
C LEU A 183 2.14 -16.05 -7.60
N THR A 184 1.51 -17.16 -7.94
CA THR A 184 2.08 -18.16 -8.88
C THR A 184 2.27 -17.52 -10.26
N ASP A 185 1.24 -16.82 -10.76
CA ASP A 185 1.33 -16.12 -12.03
C ASP A 185 2.34 -14.97 -11.97
N ALA A 186 2.35 -14.21 -10.88
CA ALA A 186 3.35 -13.16 -10.66
C ALA A 186 4.78 -13.73 -10.68
N ASN A 187 5.02 -14.87 -10.02
CA ASN A 187 6.33 -15.52 -9.97
C ASN A 187 6.81 -16.00 -11.36
N ALA A 188 5.89 -16.52 -12.15
CA ALA A 188 6.17 -16.94 -13.52
C ALA A 188 6.58 -15.78 -14.44
N LEU A 189 6.00 -14.60 -14.21
CA LEU A 189 6.24 -13.41 -15.03
C LEU A 189 7.35 -12.49 -14.47
N ALA A 190 7.69 -12.62 -13.20
CA ALA A 190 8.69 -11.76 -12.56
C ALA A 190 10.09 -12.02 -13.15
N THR A 191 10.77 -10.94 -13.53
CA THR A 191 12.15 -10.98 -14.01
C THR A 191 13.15 -10.43 -12.97
N GLU A 192 12.68 -9.50 -12.13
CA GLU A 192 13.53 -8.88 -11.11
C GLU A 192 13.76 -9.82 -9.92
N PRO A 193 15.05 -10.08 -9.53
CA PRO A 193 15.36 -11.00 -8.43
C PRO A 193 14.70 -10.61 -7.09
N GLY A 194 14.63 -9.31 -6.79
CA GLY A 194 13.99 -8.81 -5.56
C GLY A 194 12.49 -9.08 -5.50
N LEU A 195 11.78 -8.93 -6.61
CA LEU A 195 10.36 -9.26 -6.70
C LEU A 195 10.15 -10.77 -6.59
N LYS A 196 10.93 -11.58 -7.32
CA LYS A 196 10.88 -13.05 -7.22
C LYS A 196 11.10 -13.54 -5.79
N GLY A 197 12.10 -13.00 -5.09
CA GLY A 197 12.36 -13.36 -3.70
C GLY A 197 11.16 -13.09 -2.79
N ARG A 198 10.57 -11.89 -2.87
CA ARG A 198 9.37 -11.55 -2.09
C ARG A 198 8.18 -12.47 -2.39
N ILE A 199 7.92 -12.74 -3.67
CA ILE A 199 6.83 -13.64 -4.07
C ILE A 199 7.06 -15.05 -3.55
N ALA A 200 8.29 -15.57 -3.65
CA ALA A 200 8.64 -16.89 -3.14
C ALA A 200 8.47 -16.98 -1.61
N ASP A 201 8.82 -15.92 -0.88
CA ASP A 201 8.58 -15.82 0.56
C ASP A 201 7.10 -15.83 0.90
N ASP A 202 6.28 -15.10 0.13
CA ASP A 202 4.82 -15.08 0.30
C ASP A 202 4.20 -16.46 0.04
N LEU A 203 4.60 -17.14 -1.03
CA LEU A 203 4.15 -18.50 -1.34
C LEU A 203 4.52 -19.48 -0.23
N ARG A 204 5.78 -19.46 0.25
CA ARG A 204 6.22 -20.31 1.38
C ARG A 204 5.38 -20.07 2.64
N ARG A 205 5.03 -18.81 2.93
CA ARG A 205 4.16 -18.51 4.08
C ARG A 205 2.76 -19.07 3.92
N ILE A 206 2.20 -19.02 2.71
CA ILE A 206 0.88 -19.61 2.43
C ILE A 206 0.91 -21.12 2.63
N ASP A 207 2.00 -21.79 2.27
CA ASP A 207 2.17 -23.23 2.46
C ASP A 207 2.21 -23.62 3.94
N LEU A 208 2.51 -22.69 4.86
CA LEU A 208 2.43 -22.94 6.29
C LEU A 208 0.97 -22.96 6.82
N LEU A 209 0.00 -22.45 6.08
CA LEU A 209 -1.41 -22.46 6.50
C LEU A 209 -1.91 -23.90 6.72
N GLY A 210 -2.53 -24.14 7.86
CA GLY A 210 -3.01 -25.45 8.27
C GLY A 210 -1.94 -26.39 8.85
N THR A 211 -0.66 -25.96 8.84
CA THR A 211 0.43 -26.75 9.43
C THR A 211 0.79 -26.27 10.84
N PRO A 212 1.25 -27.16 11.73
CA PRO A 212 1.79 -26.77 13.03
C PRO A 212 3.05 -25.90 12.87
N ILE A 213 3.08 -24.78 13.56
CA ILE A 213 4.26 -23.88 13.55
C ILE A 213 5.22 -24.30 14.65
N LYS A 214 6.50 -24.39 14.30
CA LYS A 214 7.58 -24.54 15.27
C LYS A 214 8.13 -23.16 15.60
N LEU A 215 7.94 -22.72 16.84
CA LEU A 215 8.43 -21.45 17.32
C LEU A 215 8.95 -21.65 18.75
N SER A 216 10.25 -21.47 18.93
CA SER A 216 10.88 -21.46 20.24
C SER A 216 11.93 -20.36 20.33
N PHE A 217 12.03 -19.72 21.48
CA PHE A 217 12.98 -18.65 21.73
C PHE A 217 13.13 -18.38 23.25
N THR A 218 14.25 -17.78 23.63
CA THR A 218 14.40 -17.21 24.96
C THR A 218 13.84 -15.78 24.94
N SER A 219 12.84 -15.51 25.78
CA SER A 219 12.23 -14.17 25.83
C SER A 219 13.19 -13.16 26.47
N VAL A 220 12.91 -11.86 26.25
CA VAL A 220 13.67 -10.76 26.88
C VAL A 220 13.62 -10.75 28.42
N GLN A 221 12.68 -11.51 28.99
CA GLN A 221 12.58 -11.74 30.44
C GLN A 221 13.37 -12.97 30.90
N GLY A 222 14.13 -13.63 30.01
CA GLY A 222 14.93 -14.82 30.31
C GLY A 222 14.15 -16.13 30.40
N LYS A 223 12.88 -16.14 29.99
CA LYS A 223 12.04 -17.33 29.98
C LYS A 223 12.15 -18.05 28.63
N GLU A 224 12.41 -19.37 28.67
CA GLU A 224 12.25 -20.22 27.52
C GLU A 224 10.79 -20.30 27.10
N VAL A 225 10.51 -20.14 25.82
CA VAL A 225 9.18 -20.16 25.21
C VAL A 225 9.17 -21.16 24.08
N ASN A 226 8.24 -22.11 24.15
CA ASN A 226 7.94 -23.01 23.07
C ASN A 226 6.43 -22.92 22.77
N VAL A 227 6.07 -22.65 21.51
CA VAL A 227 4.67 -22.52 21.11
C VAL A 227 3.86 -23.79 21.41
N GLU A 228 4.48 -24.95 21.47
CA GLU A 228 3.81 -26.22 21.80
C GLU A 228 3.22 -26.24 23.24
N GLU A 229 3.78 -25.47 24.17
CA GLU A 229 3.28 -25.32 25.54
C GLU A 229 1.94 -24.58 25.61
N TYR A 230 1.55 -23.94 24.52
CA TYR A 230 0.30 -23.19 24.41
C TYR A 230 -0.83 -23.99 23.78
N ARG A 231 -0.64 -25.31 23.52
CA ARG A 231 -1.72 -26.18 23.00
C ARG A 231 -2.97 -26.11 23.89
N GLY A 232 -4.13 -26.20 23.26
CA GLY A 232 -5.44 -25.98 23.91
C GLY A 232 -5.87 -24.51 23.95
N ARG A 233 -4.98 -23.56 23.61
CA ARG A 233 -5.28 -22.13 23.48
C ARG A 233 -4.98 -21.67 22.07
N LEU A 234 -5.61 -20.59 21.65
CA LEU A 234 -5.21 -19.86 20.45
C LEU A 234 -3.90 -19.10 20.77
N VAL A 235 -3.05 -18.90 19.76
CA VAL A 235 -1.83 -18.12 19.91
C VAL A 235 -1.76 -17.05 18.84
N LEU A 236 -1.59 -15.80 19.27
CA LEU A 236 -1.24 -14.69 18.39
C LEU A 236 0.28 -14.53 18.41
N VAL A 237 0.92 -14.65 17.25
CA VAL A 237 2.33 -14.34 17.08
C VAL A 237 2.45 -12.99 16.39
N VAL A 238 3.01 -12.01 17.11
CA VAL A 238 3.05 -10.60 16.72
C VAL A 238 4.46 -10.19 16.35
N PHE A 239 4.68 -9.91 15.08
CA PHE A 239 5.95 -9.36 14.57
C PHE A 239 5.84 -7.84 14.53
N PHE A 240 6.74 -7.14 15.22
CA PHE A 240 6.67 -5.69 15.39
C PHE A 240 8.03 -5.04 15.57
N ALA A 241 8.11 -3.71 15.37
CA ALA A 241 9.28 -2.91 15.69
C ALA A 241 8.87 -1.45 15.99
N ASP A 242 9.70 -0.73 16.75
CA ASP A 242 9.54 0.68 17.07
C ASP A 242 9.66 1.56 15.82
N PHE A 243 10.57 1.24 14.91
CA PHE A 243 10.74 1.97 13.65
C PHE A 243 9.54 1.86 12.69
N SER A 244 8.53 1.07 13.03
CA SER A 244 7.28 0.90 12.28
C SER A 244 6.09 1.44 13.09
N PRO A 245 5.67 2.71 12.92
CA PRO A 245 4.53 3.28 13.65
C PRO A 245 3.24 2.46 13.56
N PRO A 246 2.89 1.84 12.40
CA PRO A 246 1.74 0.93 12.36
C PRO A 246 1.87 -0.28 13.28
N SER A 247 3.10 -0.74 13.58
CA SER A 247 3.32 -1.85 14.52
C SER A 247 2.96 -1.45 15.95
N THR A 248 3.36 -0.27 16.39
CA THR A 248 3.06 0.21 17.76
C THR A 248 1.56 0.43 17.96
N GLU A 249 0.85 0.94 16.95
CA GLU A 249 -0.62 1.04 16.96
C GLU A 249 -1.29 -0.33 17.00
N ALA A 250 -0.74 -1.33 16.28
CA ALA A 250 -1.27 -2.68 16.25
C ALA A 250 -1.21 -3.36 17.62
N LEU A 251 -0.16 -3.13 18.42
CA LEU A 251 -0.03 -3.71 19.76
C LEU A 251 -1.23 -3.37 20.65
N GLY A 252 -1.67 -2.10 20.66
CA GLY A 252 -2.84 -1.66 21.42
C GLY A 252 -4.14 -2.33 20.96
N ARG A 253 -4.32 -2.49 19.63
CA ARG A 253 -5.48 -3.17 19.06
C ARG A 253 -5.51 -4.65 19.43
N ILE A 254 -4.36 -5.33 19.41
CA ILE A 254 -4.22 -6.73 19.78
C ILE A 254 -4.55 -6.94 21.27
N GLN A 255 -4.02 -6.10 22.16
CA GLN A 255 -4.33 -6.18 23.59
C GLN A 255 -5.82 -6.01 23.86
N LYS A 256 -6.46 -5.03 23.20
CA LYS A 256 -7.90 -4.83 23.29
C LYS A 256 -8.67 -6.06 22.79
N ALA A 257 -8.30 -6.62 21.64
CA ALA A 257 -8.93 -7.81 21.10
C ALA A 257 -8.80 -9.03 22.06
N ILE A 258 -7.63 -9.23 22.68
CA ILE A 258 -7.41 -10.29 23.66
C ILE A 258 -8.30 -10.09 24.90
N ALA A 259 -8.44 -8.84 25.37
CA ALA A 259 -9.29 -8.53 26.53
C ALA A 259 -10.79 -8.78 26.29
N GLU A 260 -11.25 -8.75 25.04
CA GLU A 260 -12.63 -9.04 24.62
C GLU A 260 -12.92 -10.56 24.49
N LEU A 261 -11.90 -11.40 24.61
CA LEU A 261 -12.01 -12.85 24.46
C LEU A 261 -12.05 -13.55 25.84
N PRO A 262 -12.57 -14.78 25.93
CA PRO A 262 -12.61 -15.50 27.20
C PRO A 262 -11.23 -15.59 27.85
N LYS A 263 -11.14 -15.28 29.12
CA LYS A 263 -9.87 -15.26 29.88
C LYS A 263 -9.12 -16.58 29.74
N GLY A 264 -7.86 -16.50 29.32
CA GLY A 264 -6.99 -17.68 29.17
C GLY A 264 -7.19 -18.46 27.86
N SER A 265 -8.15 -18.10 27.02
CA SER A 265 -8.39 -18.78 25.72
C SER A 265 -7.38 -18.41 24.64
N VAL A 266 -6.72 -17.26 24.77
CA VAL A 266 -5.75 -16.75 23.81
C VAL A 266 -4.46 -16.37 24.54
N ALA A 267 -3.32 -16.73 23.96
CA ALA A 267 -2.00 -16.26 24.34
C ALA A 267 -1.41 -15.37 23.25
N ALA A 268 -0.53 -14.43 23.62
CA ALA A 268 0.25 -13.67 22.65
C ALA A 268 1.74 -13.90 22.86
N LEU A 269 2.48 -13.98 21.75
CA LEU A 269 3.94 -14.07 21.68
C LEU A 269 4.44 -12.98 20.75
N GLY A 270 5.47 -12.24 21.16
CA GLY A 270 6.07 -11.19 20.35
C GLY A 270 7.38 -11.65 19.71
N VAL A 271 7.62 -11.20 18.50
CA VAL A 271 8.93 -11.24 17.83
C VAL A 271 9.26 -9.81 17.43
N ASN A 272 10.26 -9.23 18.07
CA ASN A 272 10.64 -7.84 17.83
C ASN A 272 11.79 -7.75 16.84
N LEU A 273 11.70 -6.80 15.91
CA LEU A 273 12.66 -6.57 14.83
C LEU A 273 13.49 -5.29 15.02
N ASP A 274 13.54 -4.71 16.22
CA ASP A 274 14.43 -3.59 16.46
C ASP A 274 15.90 -4.04 16.51
N ALA A 275 16.80 -3.17 16.09
CA ALA A 275 18.24 -3.42 16.20
C ALA A 275 18.80 -3.10 17.61
N LYS A 276 18.05 -2.27 18.36
CA LYS A 276 18.47 -1.80 19.69
C LYS A 276 17.49 -2.25 20.75
N ARG A 277 18.03 -2.76 21.86
CA ARG A 277 17.24 -3.21 23.01
C ARG A 277 16.44 -2.10 23.65
N GLU A 278 16.99 -0.89 23.68
CA GLU A 278 16.33 0.29 24.28
C GLU A 278 15.04 0.68 23.55
N ALA A 279 14.99 0.52 22.21
CA ALA A 279 13.80 0.75 21.41
C ALA A 279 12.68 -0.24 21.77
N LEU A 280 13.02 -1.53 21.89
CA LEU A 280 12.07 -2.55 22.34
C LEU A 280 11.56 -2.24 23.75
N ASP A 281 12.46 -1.94 24.71
CA ASP A 281 12.07 -1.68 26.11
C ASP A 281 11.13 -0.47 26.20
N ALA A 282 11.38 0.59 25.41
CA ALA A 282 10.51 1.75 25.31
C ALA A 282 9.12 1.37 24.77
N THR A 283 9.07 0.59 23.68
CA THR A 283 7.82 0.11 23.07
C THR A 283 7.05 -0.80 24.03
N MET A 284 7.71 -1.74 24.67
CA MET A 284 7.08 -2.65 25.66
C MET A 284 6.46 -1.86 26.81
N LYS A 285 7.19 -0.87 27.34
CA LYS A 285 6.70 0.02 28.42
C LYS A 285 5.52 0.86 27.94
N ALA A 286 5.63 1.51 26.80
CA ALA A 286 4.58 2.39 26.26
C ALA A 286 3.28 1.62 25.97
N ALA A 287 3.40 0.41 25.39
CA ALA A 287 2.26 -0.44 25.10
C ALA A 287 1.82 -1.31 26.30
N GLY A 288 2.54 -1.33 27.43
CA GLY A 288 2.21 -2.18 28.58
C GLY A 288 2.23 -3.68 28.24
N LEU A 289 3.19 -4.14 27.44
CA LEU A 289 3.26 -5.54 27.01
C LEU A 289 3.68 -6.45 28.17
N THR A 290 2.90 -7.50 28.41
CA THR A 290 3.15 -8.49 29.47
C THR A 290 3.45 -9.89 28.93
N TRP A 291 3.26 -10.12 27.64
CA TRP A 291 3.54 -11.41 27.01
C TRP A 291 5.04 -11.56 26.69
N PRO A 292 5.52 -12.80 26.49
CA PRO A 292 6.90 -13.06 26.12
C PRO A 292 7.25 -12.46 24.75
N VAL A 293 8.45 -11.84 24.65
CA VAL A 293 8.95 -11.25 23.40
C VAL A 293 10.34 -11.80 23.09
N ALA A 294 10.51 -12.31 21.86
CA ALA A 294 11.82 -12.63 21.31
C ALA A 294 12.51 -11.35 20.80
N PHE A 295 13.82 -11.27 21.05
CA PHE A 295 14.66 -10.18 20.55
C PHE A 295 16.08 -10.68 20.33
N ASP A 296 16.62 -10.49 19.12
CA ASP A 296 18.00 -10.88 18.78
C ASP A 296 18.88 -9.71 18.29
N GLY A 297 18.28 -8.51 18.14
CA GLY A 297 18.96 -7.30 17.66
C GLY A 297 19.38 -7.33 16.19
N LYS A 298 18.94 -8.35 15.42
CA LYS A 298 19.34 -8.55 14.01
C LYS A 298 18.31 -8.03 13.01
N SER A 299 17.23 -7.42 13.47
CA SER A 299 16.17 -6.84 12.64
C SER A 299 15.68 -7.86 11.60
N TRP A 300 15.60 -7.47 10.32
CA TRP A 300 15.20 -8.36 9.22
C TRP A 300 16.15 -9.56 9.02
N GLY A 301 17.36 -9.51 9.56
CA GLY A 301 18.35 -10.57 9.51
C GLY A 301 18.19 -11.66 10.58
N GLY A 302 17.24 -11.50 11.50
CA GLY A 302 16.97 -12.45 12.58
C GLY A 302 16.59 -13.84 12.07
N GLU A 303 16.98 -14.87 12.80
CA GLU A 303 16.75 -16.27 12.40
C GLU A 303 15.25 -16.58 12.32
N LEU A 304 14.46 -16.22 13.33
CA LEU A 304 13.01 -16.41 13.34
C LEU A 304 12.33 -15.67 12.19
N VAL A 305 12.76 -14.43 11.95
CA VAL A 305 12.19 -13.60 10.88
C VAL A 305 12.41 -14.22 9.50
N ARG A 306 13.65 -14.69 9.24
CA ARG A 306 14.00 -15.32 7.96
C ARG A 306 13.40 -16.71 7.78
N SER A 307 13.44 -17.56 8.83
CA SER A 307 12.90 -18.92 8.75
C SER A 307 11.39 -18.93 8.54
N LEU A 308 10.68 -17.97 9.12
CA LEU A 308 9.24 -17.79 8.96
C LEU A 308 8.85 -16.92 7.75
N GLY A 309 9.83 -16.38 7.01
CA GLY A 309 9.61 -15.59 5.80
C GLY A 309 8.94 -14.25 6.05
N ILE A 310 9.14 -13.63 7.22
CA ILE A 310 8.53 -12.34 7.56
C ILE A 310 9.20 -11.22 6.75
N ASN A 311 8.41 -10.46 6.00
CA ASN A 311 8.87 -9.42 5.08
C ASN A 311 8.11 -8.08 5.21
N ALA A 312 7.15 -7.98 6.13
CA ALA A 312 6.37 -6.76 6.39
C ALA A 312 6.03 -6.63 7.88
N LEU A 313 5.86 -5.39 8.36
CA LEU A 313 5.42 -5.06 9.70
C LEU A 313 4.25 -4.05 9.67
N PRO A 314 3.29 -4.20 10.60
CA PRO A 314 3.11 -5.34 11.50
C PRO A 314 2.65 -6.60 10.77
N THR A 315 3.09 -7.76 11.23
CA THR A 315 2.53 -9.05 10.85
C THR A 315 1.97 -9.74 12.09
N VAL A 316 0.76 -10.28 12.01
CA VAL A 316 0.09 -10.96 13.12
C VAL A 316 -0.44 -12.30 12.64
N TRP A 317 0.16 -13.36 13.13
CA TRP A 317 -0.29 -14.73 12.86
C TRP A 317 -1.26 -15.21 13.94
N LEU A 318 -2.23 -16.01 13.55
CA LEU A 318 -3.15 -16.68 14.48
C LEU A 318 -3.02 -18.18 14.32
N LEU A 319 -2.69 -18.85 15.42
CA LEU A 319 -2.63 -20.31 15.51
C LEU A 319 -3.85 -20.84 16.29
N ASP A 320 -4.32 -22.01 15.88
CA ASP A 320 -5.41 -22.71 16.57
C ASP A 320 -4.95 -23.46 17.82
N LYS A 321 -5.89 -24.12 18.49
CA LYS A 321 -5.64 -24.93 19.70
C LYS A 321 -4.66 -26.09 19.48
N GLN A 322 -4.45 -26.51 18.23
CA GLN A 322 -3.47 -27.53 17.84
C GLN A 322 -2.13 -26.94 17.42
N GLY A 323 -1.95 -25.61 17.50
CA GLY A 323 -0.75 -24.90 17.09
C GLY A 323 -0.60 -24.78 15.57
N LYS A 324 -1.66 -25.03 14.79
CA LYS A 324 -1.65 -24.86 13.33
C LYS A 324 -1.90 -23.41 12.96
N LEU A 325 -1.17 -22.90 11.97
CA LEU A 325 -1.36 -21.55 11.44
C LEU A 325 -2.70 -21.46 10.70
N ARG A 326 -3.55 -20.55 11.15
CA ARG A 326 -4.88 -20.35 10.57
C ARG A 326 -5.02 -19.01 9.85
N SER A 327 -4.22 -18.01 10.22
CA SER A 327 -4.19 -16.71 9.57
C SER A 327 -2.77 -16.15 9.53
N LEU A 328 -2.37 -15.64 8.35
CA LEU A 328 -1.12 -14.91 8.15
C LEU A 328 -1.24 -13.42 8.43
N ASN A 329 -2.48 -12.91 8.55
CA ASN A 329 -2.78 -11.54 8.88
C ASN A 329 -4.05 -11.48 9.72
N ALA A 330 -3.89 -11.70 11.01
CA ALA A 330 -5.00 -11.66 11.97
C ALA A 330 -5.24 -10.26 12.55
N LEU A 331 -4.50 -9.22 12.12
CA LEU A 331 -4.62 -7.88 12.69
C LEU A 331 -6.00 -7.26 12.44
N GLU A 332 -6.55 -7.48 11.24
CA GLU A 332 -7.92 -7.08 10.93
C GLU A 332 -8.90 -8.20 11.31
N GLY A 333 -9.83 -7.86 12.21
CA GLY A 333 -10.82 -8.84 12.68
C GLY A 333 -10.24 -9.89 13.63
N THR A 334 -9.19 -9.57 14.40
CA THR A 334 -8.57 -10.47 15.40
C THR A 334 -9.61 -11.15 16.29
N THR A 335 -10.54 -10.36 16.84
CA THR A 335 -11.58 -10.86 17.76
C THR A 335 -12.52 -11.85 17.05
N ASP A 336 -12.96 -11.55 15.83
CA ASP A 336 -13.91 -12.39 15.09
C ASP A 336 -13.25 -13.69 14.63
N GLN A 337 -12.03 -13.61 14.08
CA GLN A 337 -11.25 -14.80 13.70
C GLN A 337 -10.98 -15.70 14.91
N ALA A 338 -10.62 -15.12 16.06
CA ALA A 338 -10.40 -15.87 17.29
C ALA A 338 -11.70 -16.52 17.79
N ARG A 339 -12.82 -15.80 17.81
CA ARG A 339 -14.14 -16.37 18.21
C ARG A 339 -14.54 -17.52 17.32
N GLN A 340 -14.34 -17.41 16.01
CA GLN A 340 -14.61 -18.50 15.08
C GLN A 340 -13.81 -19.75 15.45
N LEU A 341 -12.48 -19.62 15.65
CA LEU A 341 -11.59 -20.74 16.00
C LEU A 341 -11.85 -21.29 17.40
N LEU A 342 -12.30 -20.47 18.35
CA LEU A 342 -12.70 -20.95 19.69
C LEU A 342 -13.92 -21.86 19.64
N ASN A 343 -14.84 -21.62 18.68
CA ASN A 343 -16.04 -22.40 18.45
C ASN A 343 -15.82 -23.67 17.60
N GLU A 344 -14.67 -23.77 16.92
CA GLU A 344 -14.28 -25.01 16.23
C GLU A 344 -13.97 -26.11 17.26
N LYS A 345 -14.51 -27.32 16.99
CA LYS A 345 -14.36 -28.52 17.84
C LYS A 345 -12.97 -29.13 17.70
#